data_c272f51c64f2c62794ad686b3ed8a172
#
_entry.id   c272f51c64f2c62794ad686b3ed8a172
#
_cell.length_a   1.000
_cell.length_b   1.000
_cell.length_c   1.000
_cell.angle_alpha   90.00
_cell.angle_beta   90.00
_cell.angle_gamma   90.00
#
_symmetry.space_group_name_H-M   'P 1'
#
loop_
_entity.id
_entity.type
_entity.pdbx_description
1 polymer ?
#
loop_
_entity_poly.entity_id
_entity_poly.type
_entity_poly.pdbx_seq_one_letter_code
_entity_poly.pdbx_strand_id
1 'polypeptide(L)'
;MIIQKFGGTSLGTPERMQSIAQLIADGERKVIVLSAVSGTTNTLVQICTALHKRDEDEALLLADNLESLYKQFIESLFSKVSEPSFKEETFEIIEAYLNGIRSYSKKLFSPFIERSILAQGELISTNIFHQYLKSEGKKSVLLNALDFMRTDSSGEPDQKFIEENLQFELSKHPKKNLFICQGYICRNAFGEIDNLKRGGSDYSASLIGAAIHAKNIQIWTDIDGMHNNDPRVVDNTQPIKELSFKEAAELAYFGAKILHPASIRPAEEKNIPVWLKNTLDSNAHGTLIHAESLTKGFKAVAAKEGITAIKIRSGRMLMAYGFLRNVFEVFERFKTPIDMITTSEVAVSVTIDEVTNLEGIVKELKNFGSVEVDQDQTIVCVVGNYSAEGMGYASKIFTALDKIPIRMISYGGSNHNVSVLIKTEQKKAALTALNKGVFNL
;
A
#
# COMPACT_ATOMS: atom_id res chain seq x y z
N MET A 1 -12.33 -6.46 -19.37
CA MET A 1 -11.83 -5.09 -19.09
C MET A 1 -10.48 -5.19 -18.38
N ILE A 2 -9.68 -4.13 -18.44
CA ILE A 2 -8.41 -3.98 -17.71
C ILE A 2 -8.61 -2.91 -16.64
N ILE A 3 -7.98 -3.07 -15.49
CA ILE A 3 -7.91 -2.02 -14.47
C ILE A 3 -6.50 -1.43 -14.52
N GLN A 4 -6.41 -0.10 -14.59
CA GLN A 4 -5.13 0.60 -14.50
C GLN A 4 -5.20 1.59 -13.34
N LYS A 5 -4.34 1.45 -12.35
CA LYS A 5 -4.25 2.38 -11.22
C LYS A 5 -3.00 3.23 -11.34
N PHE A 6 -3.16 4.52 -11.15
CA PHE A 6 -2.04 5.47 -11.12
C PHE A 6 -1.91 6.11 -9.74
N GLY A 7 -0.70 6.03 -9.17
CA GLY A 7 -0.38 6.61 -7.87
C GLY A 7 -0.22 8.12 -7.89
N GLY A 8 -0.14 8.74 -6.73
CA GLY A 8 0.02 10.19 -6.61
C GLY A 8 1.29 10.72 -7.28
N THR A 9 2.41 9.99 -7.21
CA THR A 9 3.65 10.34 -7.93
C THR A 9 3.49 10.30 -9.44
N SER A 10 2.70 9.37 -9.96
CA SER A 10 2.37 9.28 -11.38
C SER A 10 1.50 10.47 -11.86
N LEU A 11 0.75 11.10 -10.96
CA LEU A 11 -0.11 12.26 -11.22
C LEU A 11 0.53 13.58 -10.77
N GLY A 12 1.76 13.54 -10.26
CA GLY A 12 2.38 14.63 -9.51
C GLY A 12 2.71 15.89 -10.30
N THR A 13 2.75 15.82 -11.63
CA THR A 13 2.96 17.01 -12.49
C THR A 13 2.00 16.99 -13.69
N PRO A 14 1.72 18.16 -14.28
CA PRO A 14 0.90 18.27 -15.50
C PRO A 14 1.41 17.38 -16.64
N GLU A 15 2.71 17.32 -16.86
CA GLU A 15 3.35 16.53 -17.93
C GLU A 15 3.14 15.03 -17.72
N ARG A 16 3.23 14.56 -16.47
CA ARG A 16 2.93 13.16 -16.11
C ARG A 16 1.46 12.83 -16.36
N MET A 17 0.57 13.74 -15.99
CA MET A 17 -0.87 13.58 -16.26
C MET A 17 -1.18 13.54 -17.76
N GLN A 18 -0.51 14.38 -18.56
CA GLN A 18 -0.57 14.35 -20.03
C GLN A 18 -0.05 13.01 -20.59
N SER A 19 1.07 12.52 -20.07
CA SER A 19 1.64 11.23 -20.49
C SER A 19 0.70 10.05 -20.17
N ILE A 20 0.04 10.06 -19.01
CA ILE A 20 -0.99 9.06 -18.68
C ILE A 20 -2.16 9.14 -19.66
N ALA A 21 -2.62 10.33 -20.02
CA ALA A 21 -3.71 10.49 -20.99
C ALA A 21 -3.35 9.91 -22.37
N GLN A 22 -2.09 9.94 -22.77
CA GLN A 22 -1.61 9.27 -23.98
C GLN A 22 -1.51 7.76 -23.81
N LEU A 23 -0.97 7.30 -22.68
CA LEU A 23 -0.77 5.88 -22.36
C LEU A 23 -2.08 5.08 -22.36
N ILE A 24 -3.17 5.67 -21.85
CA ILE A 24 -4.47 4.99 -21.73
C ILE A 24 -5.32 5.02 -23.03
N ALA A 25 -4.85 5.68 -24.08
CA ALA A 25 -5.61 5.96 -25.32
C ALA A 25 -5.49 4.86 -26.38
N ASP A 26 -5.28 3.60 -25.98
CA ASP A 26 -5.10 2.43 -26.87
C ASP A 26 -6.42 1.82 -27.39
N GLY A 27 -7.57 2.34 -26.99
CA GLY A 27 -8.89 1.86 -27.40
C GLY A 27 -9.42 0.65 -26.61
N GLU A 28 -8.63 0.03 -25.74
CA GLU A 28 -9.12 -1.07 -24.91
C GLU A 28 -10.13 -0.59 -23.85
N ARG A 29 -11.10 -1.45 -23.53
CA ARG A 29 -12.08 -1.15 -22.48
C ARG A 29 -11.46 -1.30 -21.09
N LYS A 30 -11.40 -0.20 -20.33
CA LYS A 30 -10.69 -0.14 -19.05
C LYS A 30 -11.31 0.81 -18.03
N VAL A 31 -11.00 0.56 -16.76
CA VAL A 31 -11.25 1.49 -15.65
C VAL A 31 -9.90 2.01 -15.15
N ILE A 32 -9.77 3.32 -15.10
CA ILE A 32 -8.61 4.04 -14.60
C ILE A 32 -8.90 4.49 -13.17
N VAL A 33 -8.16 3.96 -12.21
CA VAL A 33 -8.28 4.33 -10.80
C VAL A 33 -7.17 5.31 -10.45
N LEU A 34 -7.54 6.51 -10.00
CA LEU A 34 -6.58 7.55 -9.68
C LEU A 34 -6.52 7.81 -8.18
N SER A 35 -5.31 8.05 -7.69
CA SER A 35 -5.04 8.62 -6.38
C SER A 35 -5.13 10.15 -6.43
N ALA A 36 -5.09 10.81 -5.28
CA ALA A 36 -4.84 12.25 -5.20
C ALA A 36 -3.51 12.62 -5.87
N VAL A 37 -3.39 13.85 -6.36
CA VAL A 37 -2.11 14.40 -6.84
C VAL A 37 -1.09 14.40 -5.71
N SER A 38 0.18 14.13 -6.03
CA SER A 38 1.27 14.07 -5.05
C SER A 38 1.29 15.30 -4.12
N GLY A 39 1.43 15.06 -2.82
CA GLY A 39 1.42 16.11 -1.79
C GLY A 39 0.03 16.47 -1.26
N THR A 40 -1.03 16.33 -2.05
CA THR A 40 -2.40 16.71 -1.66
C THR A 40 -2.86 16.04 -0.37
N THR A 41 -2.71 14.73 -0.27
CA THR A 41 -3.14 13.98 0.92
C THR A 41 -2.44 14.50 2.19
N ASN A 42 -1.15 14.82 2.11
CA ASN A 42 -0.41 15.37 3.24
C ASN A 42 -0.97 16.73 3.66
N THR A 43 -1.27 17.62 2.70
CA THR A 43 -1.89 18.92 3.00
C THR A 43 -3.28 18.75 3.62
N LEU A 44 -4.10 17.83 3.10
CA LEU A 44 -5.42 17.54 3.69
C LEU A 44 -5.30 17.00 5.11
N VAL A 45 -4.32 16.15 5.43
CA VAL A 45 -4.03 15.70 6.80
C VAL A 45 -3.61 16.88 7.70
N GLN A 46 -2.80 17.81 7.19
CA GLN A 46 -2.42 19.02 7.93
C GLN A 46 -3.64 19.89 8.23
N ILE A 47 -4.54 20.09 7.26
CA ILE A 47 -5.82 20.80 7.46
C ILE A 47 -6.65 20.11 8.56
N CYS A 48 -6.80 18.78 8.51
CA CYS A 48 -7.49 18.02 9.55
C CYS A 48 -6.84 18.22 10.93
N THR A 49 -5.50 18.23 10.98
CA THR A 49 -4.75 18.43 12.22
C THR A 49 -4.97 19.84 12.81
N ALA A 50 -4.97 20.87 11.96
CA ALA A 50 -5.25 22.24 12.36
C ALA A 50 -6.69 22.37 12.89
N LEU A 51 -7.68 21.84 12.19
CA LEU A 51 -9.08 21.82 12.62
C LEU A 51 -9.28 21.06 13.95
N HIS A 52 -8.57 19.95 14.15
CA HIS A 52 -8.60 19.20 15.41
C HIS A 52 -8.09 20.05 16.59
N LYS A 53 -7.07 20.89 16.34
CA LYS A 53 -6.52 21.84 17.31
C LYS A 53 -7.34 23.12 17.43
N ARG A 54 -8.41 23.28 16.64
CA ARG A 54 -9.23 24.48 16.52
C ARG A 54 -8.45 25.70 16.01
N ASP A 55 -7.45 25.47 15.19
CA ASP A 55 -6.68 26.51 14.50
C ASP A 55 -7.30 26.73 13.11
N GLU A 56 -8.35 27.57 13.09
CA GLU A 56 -9.12 27.86 11.88
C GLU A 56 -8.28 28.63 10.87
N ASP A 57 -7.44 29.56 11.34
CA ASP A 57 -6.62 30.41 10.47
C ASP A 57 -5.58 29.58 9.71
N GLU A 58 -4.90 28.65 10.40
CA GLU A 58 -3.96 27.72 9.76
C GLU A 58 -4.68 26.78 8.79
N ALA A 59 -5.84 26.26 9.13
CA ALA A 59 -6.60 25.39 8.25
C ALA A 59 -7.02 26.09 6.96
N LEU A 60 -7.47 27.36 7.05
CA LEU A 60 -7.82 28.18 5.88
C LEU A 60 -6.60 28.52 5.04
N LEU A 61 -5.48 28.89 5.66
CA LEU A 61 -4.22 29.18 4.97
C LEU A 61 -3.73 27.96 4.17
N LEU A 62 -3.80 26.76 4.76
CA LEU A 62 -3.44 25.53 4.07
C LEU A 62 -4.37 25.22 2.88
N ALA A 63 -5.67 25.48 3.03
CA ALA A 63 -6.63 25.33 1.94
C ALA A 63 -6.38 26.32 0.79
N ASP A 64 -6.03 27.58 1.09
CA ASP A 64 -5.70 28.61 0.12
C ASP A 64 -4.38 28.31 -0.62
N ASN A 65 -3.38 27.78 0.09
CA ASN A 65 -2.15 27.27 -0.51
C ASN A 65 -2.43 26.11 -1.46
N LEU A 66 -3.29 25.18 -1.07
CA LEU A 66 -3.69 24.06 -1.92
C LEU A 66 -4.42 24.53 -3.16
N GLU A 67 -5.30 25.53 -3.04
CA GLU A 67 -5.96 26.16 -4.20
C GLU A 67 -4.96 26.78 -5.16
N SER A 68 -4.00 27.52 -4.63
CA SER A 68 -2.95 28.17 -5.43
C SER A 68 -2.12 27.16 -6.21
N LEU A 69 -1.78 26.01 -5.59
CA LEU A 69 -1.08 24.91 -6.24
C LEU A 69 -1.93 24.29 -7.37
N TYR A 70 -3.21 24.05 -7.14
CA TYR A 70 -4.09 23.50 -8.17
C TYR A 70 -4.35 24.49 -9.31
N LYS A 71 -4.45 25.80 -9.04
CA LYS A 71 -4.54 26.83 -10.09
C LYS A 71 -3.31 26.76 -11.01
N GLN A 72 -2.11 26.73 -10.46
CA GLN A 72 -0.88 26.61 -11.25
C GLN A 72 -0.83 25.28 -12.03
N PHE A 73 -1.24 24.18 -11.39
CA PHE A 73 -1.29 22.88 -12.02
C PHE A 73 -2.25 22.85 -13.23
N ILE A 74 -3.46 23.38 -13.08
CA ILE A 74 -4.47 23.47 -14.13
C ILE A 74 -3.99 24.39 -15.25
N GLU A 75 -3.44 25.57 -14.95
CA GLU A 75 -2.87 26.48 -15.93
C GLU A 75 -1.82 25.79 -16.82
N SER A 76 -0.91 25.04 -16.20
CA SER A 76 0.12 24.31 -16.93
C SER A 76 -0.46 23.14 -17.72
N LEU A 77 -1.38 22.37 -17.14
CA LEU A 77 -1.99 21.19 -17.77
C LEU A 77 -2.74 21.57 -19.05
N PHE A 78 -3.51 22.66 -19.01
CA PHE A 78 -4.32 23.14 -20.12
C PHE A 78 -3.61 24.16 -21.02
N SER A 79 -2.31 24.40 -20.82
CA SER A 79 -1.55 25.43 -21.56
C SER A 79 -1.57 25.27 -23.07
N LYS A 80 -1.73 24.06 -23.59
CA LYS A 80 -1.79 23.72 -25.02
C LYS A 80 -3.21 23.43 -25.52
N VAL A 81 -4.21 23.52 -24.66
CA VAL A 81 -5.61 23.28 -25.04
C VAL A 81 -6.18 24.55 -25.68
N SER A 82 -6.71 24.40 -26.88
CA SER A 82 -7.19 25.56 -27.68
C SER A 82 -8.51 26.15 -27.19
N GLU A 83 -9.36 25.33 -26.53
CA GLU A 83 -10.67 25.73 -26.05
C GLU A 83 -10.61 26.11 -24.57
N PRO A 84 -10.76 27.41 -24.22
CA PRO A 84 -10.60 27.87 -22.81
C PRO A 84 -11.67 27.34 -21.86
N SER A 85 -12.86 27.01 -22.35
CA SER A 85 -14.01 26.58 -21.55
C SER A 85 -13.70 25.39 -20.65
N PHE A 86 -12.91 24.41 -21.12
CA PHE A 86 -12.51 23.26 -20.32
C PHE A 86 -11.67 23.64 -19.09
N LYS A 87 -10.79 24.62 -19.27
CA LYS A 87 -9.98 25.14 -18.15
C LYS A 87 -10.84 25.87 -17.14
N GLU A 88 -11.75 26.72 -17.60
CA GLU A 88 -12.66 27.49 -16.76
C GLU A 88 -13.61 26.57 -15.99
N GLU A 89 -14.26 25.61 -16.66
CA GLU A 89 -15.06 24.57 -15.98
C GLU A 89 -14.26 23.80 -14.93
N THR A 90 -12.98 23.51 -15.22
CA THR A 90 -12.12 22.81 -14.26
C THR A 90 -11.87 23.65 -13.01
N PHE A 91 -11.62 24.96 -13.17
CA PHE A 91 -11.46 25.85 -12.01
C PHE A 91 -12.72 25.92 -11.17
N GLU A 92 -13.89 26.07 -11.77
CA GLU A 92 -15.17 26.12 -11.04
C GLU A 92 -15.41 24.83 -10.22
N ILE A 93 -15.17 23.66 -10.84
CA ILE A 93 -15.30 22.37 -10.16
C ILE A 93 -14.37 22.27 -8.95
N ILE A 94 -13.10 22.65 -9.13
CA ILE A 94 -12.10 22.54 -8.06
C ILE A 94 -12.35 23.53 -6.94
N GLU A 95 -12.75 24.74 -7.27
CA GLU A 95 -13.15 25.76 -6.30
C GLU A 95 -14.33 25.28 -5.43
N ALA A 96 -15.31 24.60 -6.02
CA ALA A 96 -16.43 24.04 -5.27
C ALA A 96 -15.97 23.00 -4.22
N TYR A 97 -15.01 22.11 -4.56
CA TYR A 97 -14.42 21.15 -3.62
C TYR A 97 -13.64 21.85 -2.50
N LEU A 98 -12.83 22.85 -2.84
CA LEU A 98 -12.04 23.59 -1.86
C LEU A 98 -12.91 24.44 -0.94
N ASN A 99 -13.98 25.05 -1.46
CA ASN A 99 -14.98 25.73 -0.64
C ASN A 99 -15.72 24.77 0.29
N GLY A 100 -15.95 23.53 -0.13
CA GLY A 100 -16.41 22.45 0.72
C GLY A 100 -15.46 22.22 1.91
N ILE A 101 -14.15 22.13 1.68
CA ILE A 101 -13.14 22.01 2.76
C ILE A 101 -13.20 23.21 3.70
N ARG A 102 -13.21 24.45 3.17
CA ARG A 102 -13.30 25.68 3.99
C ARG A 102 -14.55 25.72 4.85
N SER A 103 -15.66 25.17 4.36
CA SER A 103 -16.92 25.14 5.13
C SER A 103 -16.83 24.33 6.42
N TYR A 104 -15.88 23.42 6.52
CA TYR A 104 -15.66 22.61 7.73
C TYR A 104 -14.92 23.38 8.84
N SER A 105 -14.24 24.50 8.54
CA SER A 105 -13.57 25.32 9.55
C SER A 105 -14.51 25.82 10.65
N LYS A 106 -15.78 26.05 10.30
CA LYS A 106 -16.84 26.52 11.22
C LYS A 106 -17.60 25.41 11.94
N LYS A 107 -17.22 24.13 11.72
CA LYS A 107 -17.91 22.97 12.29
C LYS A 107 -17.07 22.31 13.38
N LEU A 108 -17.74 21.66 14.33
CA LEU A 108 -17.04 20.85 15.31
C LEU A 108 -16.35 19.67 14.60
N PHE A 109 -15.03 19.59 14.72
CA PHE A 109 -14.24 18.54 14.09
C PHE A 109 -14.67 17.15 14.59
N SER A 110 -14.79 16.23 13.67
CA SER A 110 -15.21 14.84 13.92
C SER A 110 -14.55 13.89 12.92
N PRO A 111 -14.51 12.58 13.22
CA PRO A 111 -14.00 11.59 12.25
C PRO A 111 -14.72 11.60 10.89
N PHE A 112 -16.00 12.00 10.87
CA PHE A 112 -16.74 12.19 9.61
C PHE A 112 -16.18 13.35 8.78
N ILE A 113 -15.90 14.50 9.42
CA ILE A 113 -15.30 15.65 8.74
C ILE A 113 -13.90 15.31 8.24
N GLU A 114 -13.08 14.64 9.05
CA GLU A 114 -11.75 14.18 8.63
C GLU A 114 -11.82 13.36 7.35
N ARG A 115 -12.65 12.32 7.32
CA ARG A 115 -12.80 11.46 6.14
C ARG A 115 -13.33 12.21 4.93
N SER A 116 -14.26 13.13 5.14
CA SER A 116 -14.83 13.98 4.09
C SER A 116 -13.78 14.91 3.49
N ILE A 117 -12.89 15.49 4.32
CA ILE A 117 -11.77 16.31 3.84
C ILE A 117 -10.77 15.45 3.07
N LEU A 118 -10.35 14.32 3.63
CA LEU A 118 -9.39 13.43 2.99
C LEU A 118 -9.86 12.91 1.63
N ALA A 119 -11.16 12.70 1.45
CA ALA A 119 -11.73 12.25 0.18
C ALA A 119 -11.60 13.29 -0.96
N GLN A 120 -11.41 14.56 -0.63
CA GLN A 120 -11.36 15.62 -1.64
C GLN A 120 -10.16 15.46 -2.58
N GLY A 121 -9.06 14.85 -2.13
CA GLY A 121 -7.88 14.66 -2.96
C GLY A 121 -8.15 13.86 -4.23
N GLU A 122 -8.81 12.71 -4.09
CA GLU A 122 -9.18 11.84 -5.21
C GLU A 122 -10.32 12.42 -6.05
N LEU A 123 -11.28 13.10 -5.43
CA LEU A 123 -12.34 13.80 -6.15
C LEU A 123 -11.78 14.89 -7.05
N ILE A 124 -10.85 15.69 -6.55
CA ILE A 124 -10.18 16.76 -7.29
C ILE A 124 -9.37 16.17 -8.45
N SER A 125 -8.47 15.22 -8.18
CA SER A 125 -7.57 14.67 -9.20
C SER A 125 -8.31 14.01 -10.35
N THR A 126 -9.37 13.26 -10.08
CA THR A 126 -10.16 12.58 -11.10
C THR A 126 -10.98 13.55 -11.94
N ASN A 127 -11.50 14.63 -11.37
CA ASN A 127 -12.20 15.68 -12.11
C ASN A 127 -11.24 16.44 -13.04
N ILE A 128 -10.06 16.85 -12.55
CA ILE A 128 -9.04 17.51 -13.40
C ILE A 128 -8.70 16.61 -14.58
N PHE A 129 -8.40 15.33 -14.31
CA PHE A 129 -8.01 14.40 -15.36
C PHE A 129 -9.15 14.14 -16.36
N HIS A 130 -10.38 14.01 -15.89
CA HIS A 130 -11.54 13.82 -16.76
C HIS A 130 -11.78 15.02 -17.68
N GLN A 131 -11.70 16.24 -17.16
CA GLN A 131 -11.82 17.46 -17.97
C GLN A 131 -10.68 17.59 -18.98
N TYR A 132 -9.46 17.25 -18.59
CA TYR A 132 -8.33 17.21 -19.52
C TYR A 132 -8.55 16.18 -20.64
N LEU A 133 -9.03 14.97 -20.32
CA LEU A 133 -9.37 13.99 -21.37
C LEU A 133 -10.46 14.48 -22.32
N LYS A 134 -11.48 15.20 -21.82
CA LYS A 134 -12.50 15.83 -22.66
C LYS A 134 -11.91 16.86 -23.59
N SER A 135 -11.02 17.72 -23.11
CA SER A 135 -10.35 18.75 -23.93
C SER A 135 -9.46 18.15 -25.03
N GLU A 136 -8.93 16.92 -24.80
CA GLU A 136 -8.20 16.13 -25.80
C GLU A 136 -9.13 15.30 -26.72
N GLY A 137 -10.44 15.53 -26.66
CA GLY A 137 -11.44 14.81 -27.48
C GLY A 137 -11.66 13.35 -27.08
N LYS A 138 -11.11 12.90 -25.93
CA LYS A 138 -11.22 11.52 -25.46
C LYS A 138 -12.54 11.29 -24.73
N LYS A 139 -13.34 10.33 -25.21
CA LYS A 139 -14.70 10.05 -24.69
C LYS A 139 -14.65 9.19 -23.42
N SER A 140 -14.24 9.78 -22.31
CA SER A 140 -14.25 9.12 -21.00
C SER A 140 -15.56 9.32 -20.24
N VAL A 141 -15.81 8.46 -19.24
CA VAL A 141 -16.89 8.56 -18.26
C VAL A 141 -16.24 8.68 -16.88
N LEU A 142 -16.62 9.68 -16.10
CA LEU A 142 -16.24 9.76 -14.69
C LEU A 142 -17.26 8.97 -13.86
N LEU A 143 -16.80 7.88 -13.27
CA LEU A 143 -17.57 7.12 -12.28
C LEU A 143 -17.30 7.72 -10.89
N ASN A 144 -18.35 7.87 -10.10
CA ASN A 144 -18.18 8.30 -8.71
C ASN A 144 -18.04 7.06 -7.82
N ALA A 145 -16.86 6.87 -7.21
CA ALA A 145 -16.60 5.72 -6.34
C ALA A 145 -17.61 5.62 -5.18
N LEU A 146 -18.10 6.76 -4.69
CA LEU A 146 -19.09 6.79 -3.61
C LEU A 146 -20.45 6.16 -3.98
N ASP A 147 -20.72 5.86 -5.25
CA ASP A 147 -21.96 5.24 -5.70
C ASP A 147 -21.88 3.70 -5.66
N PHE A 148 -20.67 3.13 -5.67
CA PHE A 148 -20.48 1.67 -5.71
C PHE A 148 -19.43 1.13 -4.74
N MET A 149 -18.56 1.95 -4.15
CA MET A 149 -17.59 1.50 -3.15
C MET A 149 -18.18 1.65 -1.75
N ARG A 150 -18.32 0.53 -1.02
CA ARG A 150 -18.86 0.51 0.35
C ARG A 150 -18.12 -0.47 1.24
N THR A 151 -17.99 -0.12 2.52
CA THR A 151 -17.61 -1.05 3.58
C THR A 151 -18.82 -1.45 4.41
N ASP A 152 -18.76 -2.64 4.99
CA ASP A 152 -19.76 -3.14 5.94
C ASP A 152 -19.58 -2.52 7.35
N SER A 153 -20.36 -3.00 8.31
CA SER A 153 -20.33 -2.52 9.71
C SER A 153 -19.02 -2.86 10.45
N SER A 154 -18.22 -3.81 9.95
CA SER A 154 -16.91 -4.14 10.48
C SER A 154 -15.78 -3.29 9.86
N GLY A 155 -16.11 -2.51 8.83
CA GLY A 155 -15.18 -1.70 8.06
C GLY A 155 -14.45 -2.46 6.96
N GLU A 156 -14.89 -3.69 6.65
CA GLU A 156 -14.37 -4.49 5.53
C GLU A 156 -15.20 -4.20 4.25
N PRO A 157 -14.60 -4.33 3.04
CA PRO A 157 -15.33 -4.08 1.79
C PRO A 157 -16.54 -5.00 1.62
N ASP A 158 -17.70 -4.40 1.35
CA ASP A 158 -18.91 -5.12 0.97
C ASP A 158 -18.83 -5.56 -0.50
N GLN A 159 -18.17 -6.70 -0.74
CA GLN A 159 -17.87 -7.17 -2.10
C GLN A 159 -19.12 -7.32 -2.96
N LYS A 160 -20.24 -7.81 -2.38
CA LYS A 160 -21.49 -8.00 -3.12
C LYS A 160 -22.07 -6.66 -3.57
N PHE A 161 -22.12 -5.69 -2.67
CA PHE A 161 -22.60 -4.35 -3.00
C PHE A 161 -21.74 -3.70 -4.09
N ILE A 162 -20.41 -3.83 -3.96
CA ILE A 162 -19.46 -3.27 -4.94
C ILE A 162 -19.69 -3.90 -6.32
N GLU A 163 -19.85 -5.22 -6.39
CA GLU A 163 -20.09 -5.95 -7.64
C GLU A 163 -21.38 -5.49 -8.31
N GLU A 164 -22.51 -5.53 -7.59
CA GLU A 164 -23.82 -5.18 -8.12
C GLU A 164 -23.88 -3.72 -8.60
N ASN A 165 -23.40 -2.78 -7.80
CA ASN A 165 -23.48 -1.35 -8.12
C ASN A 165 -22.48 -0.91 -9.18
N LEU A 166 -21.24 -1.45 -9.18
CA LEU A 166 -20.29 -1.15 -10.23
C LEU A 166 -20.77 -1.68 -11.60
N GLN A 167 -21.31 -2.89 -11.64
CA GLN A 167 -21.89 -3.43 -12.88
C GLN A 167 -23.06 -2.58 -13.36
N PHE A 168 -23.90 -2.10 -12.45
CA PHE A 168 -24.99 -1.19 -12.78
C PHE A 168 -24.46 0.13 -13.36
N GLU A 169 -23.47 0.77 -12.73
CA GLU A 169 -22.86 2.01 -13.25
C GLU A 169 -22.22 1.82 -14.65
N LEU A 170 -21.51 0.72 -14.86
CA LEU A 170 -20.91 0.40 -16.17
C LEU A 170 -21.96 0.11 -17.24
N SER A 171 -23.12 -0.46 -16.86
CA SER A 171 -24.22 -0.79 -17.78
C SER A 171 -24.90 0.46 -18.37
N LYS A 172 -24.87 1.59 -17.68
CA LYS A 172 -25.37 2.88 -18.20
C LYS A 172 -24.58 3.38 -19.43
N HIS A 173 -23.37 2.83 -19.64
CA HIS A 173 -22.44 3.30 -20.67
C HIS A 173 -21.88 2.15 -21.54
N PRO A 174 -22.73 1.35 -22.21
CA PRO A 174 -22.32 0.12 -22.89
C PRO A 174 -21.37 0.35 -24.07
N LYS A 175 -21.40 1.54 -24.68
CA LYS A 175 -20.56 1.92 -25.83
C LYS A 175 -19.28 2.68 -25.45
N LYS A 176 -19.01 2.86 -24.15
CA LYS A 176 -17.83 3.56 -23.68
C LYS A 176 -16.74 2.57 -23.30
N ASN A 177 -15.48 2.93 -23.61
CA ASN A 177 -14.33 2.10 -23.35
C ASN A 177 -13.46 2.63 -22.20
N LEU A 178 -13.53 3.93 -21.88
CA LEU A 178 -12.68 4.57 -20.91
C LEU A 178 -13.50 5.11 -19.74
N PHE A 179 -13.25 4.57 -18.56
CA PHE A 179 -13.87 4.98 -17.29
C PHE A 179 -12.80 5.49 -16.34
N ILE A 180 -13.04 6.63 -15.70
CA ILE A 180 -12.18 7.23 -14.69
C ILE A 180 -12.88 7.10 -13.34
N CYS A 181 -12.16 6.74 -12.30
CA CYS A 181 -12.72 6.50 -10.98
C CYS A 181 -11.73 6.92 -9.88
N GLN A 182 -12.26 7.37 -8.75
CA GLN A 182 -11.48 7.64 -7.53
C GLN A 182 -10.99 6.31 -6.93
N GLY A 183 -9.72 6.29 -6.50
CA GLY A 183 -9.25 5.30 -5.55
C GLY A 183 -9.52 5.72 -4.11
N TYR A 184 -9.16 4.90 -3.14
CA TYR A 184 -9.15 5.18 -1.71
C TYR A 184 -10.51 5.43 -1.05
N ILE A 185 -11.41 6.22 -1.66
CA ILE A 185 -12.67 6.65 -1.07
C ILE A 185 -13.79 5.62 -1.21
N CYS A 186 -14.66 5.56 -0.22
CA CYS A 186 -15.83 4.70 -0.19
C CYS A 186 -16.94 5.31 0.68
N ARG A 187 -18.07 4.64 0.82
CA ARG A 187 -19.04 4.87 1.89
C ARG A 187 -18.90 3.79 2.96
N ASN A 188 -19.21 4.13 4.20
CA ASN A 188 -19.38 3.14 5.26
C ASN A 188 -20.79 2.50 5.20
N ALA A 189 -21.07 1.55 6.09
CA ALA A 189 -22.37 0.89 6.19
C ALA A 189 -23.57 1.83 6.44
N PHE A 190 -23.29 3.04 6.95
CA PHE A 190 -24.30 4.07 7.24
C PHE A 190 -24.49 5.06 6.08
N GLY A 191 -23.76 4.87 4.97
CA GLY A 191 -23.82 5.75 3.80
C GLY A 191 -22.97 7.02 3.91
N GLU A 192 -22.19 7.20 4.99
CA GLU A 192 -21.28 8.32 5.16
C GLU A 192 -19.99 8.12 4.34
N ILE A 193 -19.35 9.21 3.94
CA ILE A 193 -18.03 9.16 3.30
C ILE A 193 -17.01 8.54 4.26
N ASP A 194 -16.29 7.55 3.77
CA ASP A 194 -15.22 6.84 4.46
C ASP A 194 -14.06 6.56 3.49
N ASN A 195 -12.98 6.04 4.02
CA ASN A 195 -11.76 5.75 3.29
C ASN A 195 -11.33 4.30 3.52
N LEU A 196 -10.84 3.64 2.48
CA LEU A 196 -10.24 2.31 2.60
C LEU A 196 -8.92 2.41 3.39
N LYS A 197 -8.88 1.82 4.58
CA LYS A 197 -7.81 2.02 5.57
C LYS A 197 -6.45 1.45 5.15
N ARG A 198 -6.41 0.42 4.28
CA ARG A 198 -5.19 -0.31 3.91
C ARG A 198 -5.00 -0.32 2.40
N GLY A 199 -3.79 0.02 1.95
CA GLY A 199 -3.45 -0.02 0.52
C GLY A 199 -4.14 1.02 -0.35
N GLY A 200 -5.03 1.84 0.20
CA GLY A 200 -5.65 2.99 -0.46
C GLY A 200 -6.18 2.67 -1.87
N SER A 201 -5.67 3.38 -2.87
CA SER A 201 -6.11 3.27 -4.26
C SER A 201 -5.72 1.93 -4.92
N ASP A 202 -4.67 1.23 -4.45
CA ASP A 202 -4.31 -0.11 -4.93
C ASP A 202 -5.38 -1.12 -4.52
N TYR A 203 -5.90 -0.96 -3.30
CA TYR A 203 -7.01 -1.78 -2.82
C TYR A 203 -8.29 -1.53 -3.62
N SER A 204 -8.61 -0.27 -3.91
CA SER A 204 -9.74 0.09 -4.79
C SER A 204 -9.61 -0.59 -6.15
N ALA A 205 -8.42 -0.55 -6.77
CA ALA A 205 -8.19 -1.17 -8.07
C ALA A 205 -8.41 -2.70 -8.03
N SER A 206 -7.97 -3.36 -6.96
CA SER A 206 -8.17 -4.81 -6.77
C SER A 206 -9.64 -5.16 -6.53
N LEU A 207 -10.36 -4.38 -5.73
CA LEU A 207 -11.80 -4.57 -5.49
C LEU A 207 -12.62 -4.37 -6.77
N ILE A 208 -12.33 -3.31 -7.53
CA ILE A 208 -12.95 -3.05 -8.83
C ILE A 208 -12.64 -4.20 -9.80
N GLY A 209 -11.38 -4.62 -9.85
CA GLY A 209 -10.96 -5.74 -10.69
C GLY A 209 -11.67 -7.04 -10.35
N ALA A 210 -11.80 -7.37 -9.07
CA ALA A 210 -12.53 -8.54 -8.58
C ALA A 210 -14.02 -8.47 -8.94
N ALA A 211 -14.66 -7.30 -8.74
CA ALA A 211 -16.09 -7.10 -8.98
C ALA A 211 -16.50 -7.27 -10.46
N ILE A 212 -15.60 -6.97 -11.41
CA ILE A 212 -15.90 -7.09 -12.84
C ILE A 212 -15.17 -8.25 -13.51
N HIS A 213 -14.50 -9.13 -12.76
CA HIS A 213 -13.67 -10.22 -13.27
C HIS A 213 -12.69 -9.69 -14.33
N ALA A 214 -11.88 -8.70 -13.96
CA ALA A 214 -10.97 -8.05 -14.88
C ALA A 214 -9.96 -9.03 -15.51
N LYS A 215 -9.53 -8.77 -16.75
CA LYS A 215 -8.50 -9.58 -17.42
C LYS A 215 -7.15 -9.48 -16.68
N ASN A 216 -6.82 -8.31 -16.20
CA ASN A 216 -5.68 -8.02 -15.33
C ASN A 216 -5.86 -6.68 -14.64
N ILE A 217 -5.04 -6.45 -13.60
CA ILE A 217 -4.93 -5.19 -12.88
C ILE A 217 -3.50 -4.70 -13.07
N GLN A 218 -3.32 -3.44 -13.43
CA GLN A 218 -2.01 -2.82 -13.61
C GLN A 218 -1.85 -1.69 -12.60
N ILE A 219 -0.86 -1.80 -11.72
CA ILE A 219 -0.50 -0.78 -10.75
C ILE A 219 0.71 -0.04 -11.30
N TRP A 220 0.48 1.20 -11.71
CA TRP A 220 1.48 2.08 -12.28
C TRP A 220 2.08 2.98 -11.20
N THR A 221 3.39 2.94 -11.07
CA THR A 221 4.18 3.67 -10.07
C THR A 221 5.44 4.26 -10.74
N ASP A 222 6.36 4.83 -9.97
CA ASP A 222 7.60 5.45 -10.44
C ASP A 222 8.81 4.50 -10.45
N ILE A 223 8.58 3.20 -10.28
CA ILE A 223 9.61 2.15 -10.31
C ILE A 223 9.26 1.06 -11.33
N ASP A 224 10.29 0.39 -11.83
CA ASP A 224 10.19 -0.62 -12.90
C ASP A 224 9.74 -2.02 -12.44
N GLY A 225 9.14 -2.11 -11.26
CA GLY A 225 8.67 -3.35 -10.65
C GLY A 225 9.37 -3.65 -9.32
N MET A 226 9.20 -4.85 -8.82
CA MET A 226 9.93 -5.34 -7.64
C MET A 226 11.33 -5.77 -8.03
N HIS A 227 12.31 -5.49 -7.17
CA HIS A 227 13.69 -5.92 -7.32
C HIS A 227 14.04 -7.05 -6.36
N ASN A 228 15.07 -7.81 -6.72
CA ASN A 228 15.60 -8.88 -5.86
C ASN A 228 16.21 -8.37 -4.55
N ASN A 229 16.48 -7.06 -4.44
CA ASN A 229 16.98 -6.37 -3.25
C ASN A 229 16.58 -4.90 -3.31
N ASP A 230 16.79 -4.13 -2.23
CA ASP A 230 16.50 -2.69 -2.21
C ASP A 230 17.58 -1.90 -3.00
N PRO A 231 17.24 -1.31 -4.16
CA PRO A 231 18.20 -0.58 -5.00
C PRO A 231 18.75 0.69 -4.32
N ARG A 232 18.13 1.17 -3.25
CA ARG A 232 18.62 2.31 -2.46
C ARG A 232 19.74 1.93 -1.50
N VAL A 233 19.93 0.63 -1.25
CA VAL A 233 20.92 0.09 -0.29
C VAL A 233 21.99 -0.71 -0.99
N VAL A 234 21.65 -1.42 -2.07
CA VAL A 234 22.52 -2.31 -2.84
C VAL A 234 22.55 -1.89 -4.30
N ASP A 235 23.75 -1.65 -4.83
CA ASP A 235 23.92 -1.06 -6.16
C ASP A 235 23.52 -2.01 -7.32
N ASN A 236 23.81 -3.30 -7.21
CA ASN A 236 23.55 -4.29 -8.26
C ASN A 236 22.27 -5.08 -7.98
N THR A 237 21.10 -4.46 -8.16
CA THR A 237 19.82 -5.17 -8.05
C THR A 237 19.25 -5.48 -9.43
N GLN A 238 18.41 -6.50 -9.50
CA GLN A 238 17.74 -6.91 -10.73
C GLN A 238 16.22 -6.92 -10.56
N PRO A 239 15.46 -6.42 -11.55
CA PRO A 239 14.01 -6.49 -11.51
C PRO A 239 13.52 -7.93 -11.57
N ILE A 240 12.49 -8.24 -10.79
CA ILE A 240 11.84 -9.55 -10.73
C ILE A 240 10.73 -9.58 -11.79
N LYS A 241 10.80 -10.52 -12.72
CA LYS A 241 9.80 -10.61 -13.79
C LYS A 241 8.45 -11.15 -13.31
N GLU A 242 8.47 -12.11 -12.37
CA GLU A 242 7.26 -12.75 -11.87
C GLU A 242 7.36 -13.16 -10.40
N LEU A 243 6.25 -13.06 -9.70
CA LEU A 243 6.05 -13.51 -8.32
C LEU A 243 4.68 -14.20 -8.20
N SER A 244 4.57 -15.16 -7.30
CA SER A 244 3.27 -15.59 -6.81
C SER A 244 2.68 -14.52 -5.86
N PHE A 245 1.35 -14.54 -5.66
CA PHE A 245 0.72 -13.67 -4.66
C PHE A 245 1.30 -13.86 -3.26
N LYS A 246 1.67 -15.10 -2.90
CA LYS A 246 2.29 -15.42 -1.61
C LYS A 246 3.67 -14.81 -1.48
N GLU A 247 4.53 -14.93 -2.49
CA GLU A 247 5.85 -14.30 -2.50
C GLU A 247 5.75 -12.77 -2.44
N ALA A 248 4.83 -12.17 -3.20
CA ALA A 248 4.59 -10.73 -3.19
C ALA A 248 4.08 -10.24 -1.82
N ALA A 249 3.23 -11.01 -1.14
CA ALA A 249 2.74 -10.70 0.19
C ALA A 249 3.86 -10.72 1.24
N GLU A 250 4.77 -11.71 1.19
CA GLU A 250 5.94 -11.79 2.07
C GLU A 250 6.87 -10.58 1.87
N LEU A 251 7.19 -10.23 0.60
CA LEU A 251 8.01 -9.06 0.29
C LEU A 251 7.39 -7.76 0.79
N ALA A 252 6.09 -7.60 0.58
CA ALA A 252 5.36 -6.40 0.99
C ALA A 252 5.30 -6.26 2.53
N TYR A 253 5.16 -7.36 3.25
CA TYR A 253 5.14 -7.35 4.72
C TYR A 253 6.50 -6.98 5.31
N PHE A 254 7.58 -7.51 4.74
CA PHE A 254 8.94 -7.33 5.25
C PHE A 254 9.71 -6.16 4.63
N GLY A 255 9.05 -5.19 4.01
CA GLY A 255 9.68 -3.90 3.71
C GLY A 255 9.69 -3.45 2.25
N ALA A 256 9.26 -4.27 1.31
CA ALA A 256 9.03 -3.80 -0.05
C ALA A 256 7.76 -2.94 -0.09
N LYS A 257 7.88 -1.64 0.23
CA LYS A 257 6.76 -0.68 0.36
C LYS A 257 6.02 -0.38 -0.96
N ILE A 258 6.13 -1.23 -1.97
CA ILE A 258 5.53 -1.04 -3.29
C ILE A 258 4.04 -1.39 -3.28
N LEU A 259 3.66 -2.42 -2.53
CA LEU A 259 2.29 -2.90 -2.38
C LEU A 259 1.99 -3.18 -0.91
N HIS A 260 0.74 -2.98 -0.50
CA HIS A 260 0.28 -3.52 0.78
C HIS A 260 -0.29 -4.93 0.56
N PRO A 261 0.06 -5.96 1.36
CA PRO A 261 -0.41 -7.34 1.15
C PRO A 261 -1.94 -7.45 1.03
N ALA A 262 -2.68 -6.72 1.87
CA ALA A 262 -4.14 -6.72 1.83
C ALA A 262 -4.70 -6.11 0.54
N SER A 263 -3.96 -5.23 -0.17
CA SER A 263 -4.46 -4.56 -1.37
C SER A 263 -4.58 -5.49 -2.58
N ILE A 264 -3.83 -6.58 -2.63
CA ILE A 264 -3.88 -7.55 -3.74
C ILE A 264 -4.74 -8.77 -3.45
N ARG A 265 -5.22 -8.92 -2.21
CA ARG A 265 -6.05 -10.07 -1.80
C ARG A 265 -7.31 -10.27 -2.66
N PRO A 266 -8.11 -9.24 -3.03
CA PRO A 266 -9.26 -9.46 -3.91
C PRO A 266 -8.87 -10.00 -5.29
N ALA A 267 -7.70 -9.59 -5.81
CA ALA A 267 -7.18 -10.13 -7.07
C ALA A 267 -6.73 -11.58 -6.92
N GLU A 268 -6.06 -11.94 -5.82
CA GLU A 268 -5.67 -13.31 -5.48
C GLU A 268 -6.88 -14.24 -5.38
N GLU A 269 -7.93 -13.85 -4.64
CA GLU A 269 -9.17 -14.62 -4.45
C GLU A 269 -9.90 -14.92 -5.78
N LYS A 270 -9.76 -14.05 -6.77
CA LYS A 270 -10.36 -14.21 -8.11
C LYS A 270 -9.36 -14.65 -9.18
N ASN A 271 -8.12 -14.99 -8.82
CA ASN A 271 -7.04 -15.36 -9.74
C ASN A 271 -6.81 -14.33 -10.87
N ILE A 272 -6.89 -13.04 -10.56
CA ILE A 272 -6.69 -11.97 -11.51
C ILE A 272 -5.22 -11.54 -11.47
N PRO A 273 -4.45 -11.64 -12.57
CA PRO A 273 -3.06 -11.21 -12.61
C PRO A 273 -2.90 -9.72 -12.29
N VAL A 274 -1.90 -9.38 -11.49
CA VAL A 274 -1.56 -8.00 -11.14
C VAL A 274 -0.17 -7.67 -11.71
N TRP A 275 -0.08 -6.58 -12.46
CA TRP A 275 1.16 -6.06 -13.00
C TRP A 275 1.60 -4.83 -12.21
N LEU A 276 2.86 -4.80 -11.84
CA LEU A 276 3.53 -3.57 -11.40
C LEU A 276 4.27 -2.98 -12.58
N LYS A 277 3.97 -1.73 -12.91
CA LYS A 277 4.48 -1.07 -14.11
C LYS A 277 5.05 0.32 -13.79
N ASN A 278 6.02 0.76 -14.59
CA ASN A 278 6.63 2.05 -14.45
C ASN A 278 5.90 3.10 -15.31
N THR A 279 5.40 4.16 -14.66
CA THR A 279 4.76 5.28 -15.37
C THR A 279 5.77 6.12 -16.18
N LEU A 280 7.03 6.15 -15.73
CA LEU A 280 8.10 6.92 -16.36
C LEU A 280 8.75 6.18 -17.53
N ASP A 281 8.64 4.84 -17.55
CA ASP A 281 9.08 3.97 -18.64
C ASP A 281 8.03 2.89 -18.90
N SER A 282 7.10 3.19 -19.79
CA SER A 282 6.02 2.27 -20.15
C SER A 282 6.50 1.01 -20.88
N ASN A 283 7.74 1.00 -21.41
CA ASN A 283 8.34 -0.13 -22.09
C ASN A 283 9.01 -1.10 -21.10
N ALA A 284 9.28 -0.67 -19.88
CA ALA A 284 9.80 -1.56 -18.84
C ALA A 284 8.86 -2.75 -18.65
N HIS A 285 9.43 -3.95 -18.53
CA HIS A 285 8.65 -5.19 -18.40
C HIS A 285 7.73 -5.14 -17.18
N GLY A 286 8.23 -4.62 -16.05
CA GLY A 286 7.55 -4.64 -14.77
C GLY A 286 7.58 -6.01 -14.10
N THR A 287 6.79 -6.19 -13.04
CA THR A 287 6.64 -7.46 -12.33
C THR A 287 5.22 -7.98 -12.48
N LEU A 288 5.06 -9.21 -12.93
CA LEU A 288 3.79 -9.94 -12.94
C LEU A 288 3.59 -10.66 -11.61
N ILE A 289 2.44 -10.45 -10.97
CA ILE A 289 2.02 -11.17 -9.76
C ILE A 289 0.78 -12.01 -10.12
N HIS A 290 0.85 -13.32 -9.88
CA HIS A 290 -0.21 -14.27 -10.22
C HIS A 290 -0.26 -15.46 -9.26
N ALA A 291 -1.17 -16.43 -9.48
CA ALA A 291 -1.41 -17.51 -8.53
C ALA A 291 -0.20 -18.42 -8.27
N GLU A 292 0.53 -18.77 -9.34
CA GLU A 292 1.64 -19.72 -9.25
C GLU A 292 2.90 -19.16 -9.91
N SER A 293 3.98 -19.03 -9.14
CA SER A 293 5.29 -18.72 -9.70
C SER A 293 5.86 -19.96 -10.40
N LEU A 294 6.23 -19.83 -11.67
CA LEU A 294 6.78 -20.92 -12.47
C LEU A 294 8.23 -21.25 -12.08
N THR A 295 8.93 -20.30 -11.46
CA THR A 295 10.34 -20.44 -11.09
C THR A 295 10.50 -20.77 -9.62
N LYS A 296 11.30 -21.82 -9.32
CA LYS A 296 11.67 -22.23 -7.96
C LYS A 296 12.92 -21.48 -7.49
N GLY A 297 13.11 -21.41 -6.18
CA GLY A 297 14.28 -20.84 -5.54
C GLY A 297 14.10 -19.42 -5.05
N PHE A 298 15.21 -18.73 -4.89
CA PHE A 298 15.25 -17.37 -4.34
C PHE A 298 14.65 -16.35 -5.31
N LYS A 299 13.87 -15.43 -4.77
CA LYS A 299 13.25 -14.32 -5.52
C LYS A 299 13.79 -12.96 -5.11
N ALA A 300 13.78 -12.69 -3.82
CA ALA A 300 14.20 -11.38 -3.30
C ALA A 300 14.62 -11.43 -1.84
N VAL A 301 15.24 -10.33 -1.41
CA VAL A 301 15.51 -10.01 -0.01
C VAL A 301 14.81 -8.69 0.33
N ALA A 302 14.10 -8.68 1.44
CA ALA A 302 13.49 -7.48 2.00
C ALA A 302 13.99 -7.25 3.43
N ALA A 303 13.96 -6.00 3.90
CA ALA A 303 14.36 -5.66 5.26
C ALA A 303 13.38 -4.67 5.90
N LYS A 304 12.93 -4.99 7.13
CA LYS A 304 12.03 -4.17 7.94
C LYS A 304 12.76 -3.69 9.18
N GLU A 305 13.02 -2.39 9.24
CA GLU A 305 13.65 -1.70 10.38
C GLU A 305 12.63 -1.35 11.47
N GLY A 306 13.13 -0.81 12.59
CA GLY A 306 12.28 -0.36 13.70
C GLY A 306 11.74 -1.50 14.55
N ILE A 307 12.38 -2.65 14.50
CA ILE A 307 11.94 -3.84 15.22
C ILE A 307 12.47 -3.84 16.63
N THR A 308 11.59 -4.19 17.58
CA THR A 308 11.94 -4.45 18.99
C THR A 308 11.76 -5.93 19.30
N ALA A 309 12.82 -6.57 19.77
CA ALA A 309 12.75 -7.96 20.24
C ALA A 309 12.50 -7.99 21.75
N ILE A 310 11.54 -8.82 22.17
CA ILE A 310 11.20 -9.03 23.58
C ILE A 310 11.42 -10.51 23.89
N LYS A 311 12.33 -10.80 24.82
CA LYS A 311 12.62 -12.17 25.26
C LYS A 311 12.12 -12.38 26.67
N ILE A 312 11.24 -13.35 26.84
CA ILE A 312 10.67 -13.76 28.11
C ILE A 312 11.32 -15.08 28.51
N ARG A 313 12.00 -15.13 29.65
CA ARG A 313 12.56 -16.36 30.22
C ARG A 313 11.80 -16.74 31.46
N SER A 314 11.33 -18.00 31.50
CA SER A 314 10.59 -18.53 32.66
C SER A 314 10.90 -20.00 32.90
N GLY A 315 11.41 -20.32 34.06
CA GLY A 315 11.49 -21.73 34.49
C GLY A 315 10.14 -22.40 34.66
N ARG A 316 9.04 -21.63 34.74
CA ARG A 316 7.67 -22.14 34.84
C ARG A 316 7.12 -22.60 33.47
N MET A 317 7.82 -22.27 32.36
CA MET A 317 7.42 -22.67 30.99
C MET A 317 7.60 -24.19 30.80
N LEU A 318 8.60 -24.75 31.45
CA LEU A 318 8.88 -26.18 31.37
C LEU A 318 7.66 -26.98 31.90
N MET A 319 7.08 -27.81 31.04
CA MET A 319 5.90 -28.64 31.32
C MET A 319 4.61 -27.87 31.72
N ALA A 320 4.53 -26.55 31.47
CA ALA A 320 3.35 -25.75 31.79
C ALA A 320 2.42 -25.60 30.59
N TYR A 321 1.20 -26.08 30.71
CA TYR A 321 0.14 -25.86 29.75
C TYR A 321 -0.33 -24.38 29.81
N GLY A 322 -0.54 -23.76 28.63
CA GLY A 322 -1.13 -22.42 28.54
C GLY A 322 -0.16 -21.24 28.72
N PHE A 323 1.15 -21.47 28.94
CA PHE A 323 2.11 -20.36 29.08
C PHE A 323 2.12 -19.43 27.86
N LEU A 324 2.23 -19.98 26.64
CA LEU A 324 2.19 -19.21 25.41
C LEU A 324 0.89 -18.44 25.24
N ARG A 325 -0.25 -19.03 25.58
CA ARG A 325 -1.54 -18.34 25.57
C ARG A 325 -1.49 -17.07 26.42
N ASN A 326 -1.03 -17.18 27.67
CA ASN A 326 -0.97 -16.04 28.57
C ASN A 326 -0.03 -14.93 28.06
N VAL A 327 1.09 -15.30 27.42
CA VAL A 327 2.00 -14.34 26.79
C VAL A 327 1.29 -13.62 25.64
N PHE A 328 0.62 -14.33 24.74
CA PHE A 328 -0.07 -13.72 23.60
C PHE A 328 -1.29 -12.89 23.99
N GLU A 329 -2.02 -13.26 25.05
CA GLU A 329 -3.11 -12.46 25.60
C GLU A 329 -2.65 -11.05 26.04
N VAL A 330 -1.39 -10.88 26.45
CA VAL A 330 -0.82 -9.56 26.75
C VAL A 330 -0.79 -8.73 25.46
N PHE A 331 -0.23 -9.25 24.38
CA PHE A 331 -0.13 -8.52 23.11
C PHE A 331 -1.52 -8.23 22.51
N GLU A 332 -2.47 -9.14 22.64
CA GLU A 332 -3.86 -8.95 22.22
C GLU A 332 -4.53 -7.78 22.96
N ARG A 333 -4.41 -7.72 24.30
CA ARG A 333 -4.96 -6.64 25.12
C ARG A 333 -4.40 -5.27 24.75
N PHE A 334 -3.10 -5.23 24.44
CA PHE A 334 -2.44 -4.00 23.96
C PHE A 334 -2.59 -3.78 22.46
N LYS A 335 -3.34 -4.64 21.73
CA LYS A 335 -3.55 -4.56 20.28
C LYS A 335 -2.24 -4.41 19.49
N THR A 336 -1.19 -5.10 19.94
CA THR A 336 0.16 -5.03 19.35
C THR A 336 0.44 -6.29 18.54
N PRO A 337 0.58 -6.19 17.21
CA PRO A 337 0.91 -7.33 16.36
C PRO A 337 2.32 -7.85 16.62
N ILE A 338 2.51 -9.15 16.42
CA ILE A 338 3.80 -9.84 16.53
C ILE A 338 4.28 -10.22 15.14
N ASP A 339 5.54 -9.93 14.77
CA ASP A 339 6.11 -10.27 13.47
C ASP A 339 6.78 -11.65 13.46
N MET A 340 7.72 -11.89 14.41
CA MET A 340 8.45 -13.14 14.50
C MET A 340 8.31 -13.73 15.91
N ILE A 341 8.32 -15.06 15.98
CA ILE A 341 8.31 -15.81 17.22
C ILE A 341 9.35 -16.91 17.15
N THR A 342 10.13 -17.06 18.21
CA THR A 342 10.95 -18.25 18.45
C THR A 342 10.78 -18.72 19.88
N THR A 343 10.74 -20.03 20.07
CA THR A 343 10.55 -20.63 21.40
C THR A 343 11.64 -21.64 21.72
N SER A 344 11.96 -21.77 22.99
CA SER A 344 12.72 -22.87 23.55
C SER A 344 11.97 -23.42 24.78
N GLU A 345 12.51 -24.44 25.45
CA GLU A 345 11.88 -25.02 26.66
C GLU A 345 11.68 -23.98 27.78
N VAL A 346 12.49 -22.95 27.87
CA VAL A 346 12.50 -21.99 28.98
C VAL A 346 12.40 -20.52 28.56
N ALA A 347 12.23 -20.25 27.28
CA ALA A 347 12.18 -18.88 26.77
C ALA A 347 11.27 -18.75 25.52
N VAL A 348 10.61 -17.61 25.43
CA VAL A 348 9.89 -17.14 24.23
C VAL A 348 10.53 -15.81 23.82
N SER A 349 10.88 -15.69 22.55
CA SER A 349 11.29 -14.42 21.96
C SER A 349 10.27 -14.02 20.90
N VAL A 350 9.78 -12.79 20.96
CA VAL A 350 8.85 -12.21 19.99
C VAL A 350 9.42 -10.89 19.46
N THR A 351 9.00 -10.48 18.28
CA THR A 351 9.32 -9.17 17.73
C THR A 351 8.06 -8.37 17.45
N ILE A 352 8.15 -7.06 17.65
CA ILE A 352 7.10 -6.08 17.36
C ILE A 352 7.70 -4.88 16.62
N ASP A 353 6.91 -4.22 15.78
CA ASP A 353 7.25 -2.97 15.10
C ASP A 353 6.52 -1.74 15.69
N GLU A 354 5.50 -1.97 16.54
CA GLU A 354 4.72 -0.93 17.22
C GLU A 354 5.11 -0.87 18.71
N VAL A 355 5.72 0.24 19.13
CA VAL A 355 6.28 0.40 20.49
C VAL A 355 5.46 1.31 21.41
N THR A 356 4.31 1.84 20.94
CA THR A 356 3.46 2.75 21.72
C THR A 356 3.09 2.19 23.09
N ASN A 357 2.84 0.88 23.18
CA ASN A 357 2.43 0.19 24.40
C ASN A 357 3.55 -0.64 25.04
N LEU A 358 4.81 -0.48 24.60
CA LEU A 358 5.92 -1.33 25.03
C LEU A 358 6.09 -1.42 26.55
N GLU A 359 6.04 -0.28 27.25
CA GLU A 359 6.18 -0.25 28.71
C GLU A 359 5.08 -1.08 29.43
N GLY A 360 3.85 -0.93 28.99
CA GLY A 360 2.71 -1.70 29.54
C GLY A 360 2.86 -3.20 29.29
N ILE A 361 3.23 -3.56 28.06
CA ILE A 361 3.48 -4.94 27.66
C ILE A 361 4.60 -5.56 28.53
N VAL A 362 5.75 -4.88 28.65
CA VAL A 362 6.88 -5.36 29.43
C VAL A 362 6.53 -5.51 30.92
N LYS A 363 5.76 -4.57 31.48
CA LYS A 363 5.27 -4.63 32.87
C LYS A 363 4.45 -5.88 33.12
N GLU A 364 3.52 -6.21 32.22
CA GLU A 364 2.69 -7.40 32.40
C GLU A 364 3.46 -8.71 32.14
N LEU A 365 4.34 -8.74 31.14
CA LEU A 365 5.18 -9.90 30.83
C LEU A 365 6.11 -10.27 31.98
N LYS A 366 6.55 -9.32 32.79
CA LYS A 366 7.38 -9.58 34.02
C LYS A 366 6.66 -10.47 35.05
N ASN A 367 5.34 -10.58 35.00
CA ASN A 367 4.58 -11.52 35.86
C ASN A 367 4.84 -13.01 35.49
N PHE A 368 5.29 -13.24 34.26
CA PHE A 368 5.54 -14.58 33.72
C PHE A 368 7.02 -15.02 33.83
N GLY A 369 7.94 -14.07 33.93
CA GLY A 369 9.38 -14.34 33.98
C GLY A 369 10.26 -13.11 33.88
N SER A 370 11.55 -13.33 33.69
CA SER A 370 12.46 -12.22 33.35
C SER A 370 12.26 -11.79 31.91
N VAL A 371 12.24 -10.46 31.68
CA VAL A 371 12.02 -9.86 30.35
C VAL A 371 13.23 -9.06 29.97
N GLU A 372 13.79 -9.38 28.80
CA GLU A 372 14.86 -8.62 28.13
C GLU A 372 14.27 -7.95 26.90
N VAL A 373 14.63 -6.69 26.62
CA VAL A 373 14.16 -5.92 25.48
C VAL A 373 15.35 -5.44 24.68
N ASP A 374 15.41 -5.79 23.40
CA ASP A 374 16.44 -5.34 22.45
C ASP A 374 15.75 -4.48 21.37
N GLN A 375 16.01 -3.19 21.38
CA GLN A 375 15.55 -2.24 20.36
C GLN A 375 16.53 -2.17 19.19
N ASP A 376 16.21 -1.35 18.17
CA ASP A 376 17.05 -1.10 17.01
C ASP A 376 17.44 -2.37 16.24
N GLN A 377 16.47 -3.24 16.08
CA GLN A 377 16.61 -4.47 15.30
C GLN A 377 16.01 -4.30 13.90
N THR A 378 16.45 -5.16 12.99
CA THR A 378 15.96 -5.28 11.61
C THR A 378 15.66 -6.74 11.32
N ILE A 379 14.46 -7.02 10.82
CA ILE A 379 14.13 -8.32 10.21
C ILE A 379 14.62 -8.27 8.76
N VAL A 380 15.47 -9.21 8.38
CA VAL A 380 15.85 -9.46 6.98
C VAL A 380 15.16 -10.75 6.55
N CYS A 381 14.34 -10.65 5.51
CA CYS A 381 13.53 -11.75 4.97
C CYS A 381 14.06 -12.12 3.59
N VAL A 382 14.46 -13.36 3.40
CA VAL A 382 14.76 -13.94 2.09
C VAL A 382 13.52 -14.62 1.57
N VAL A 383 12.96 -14.11 0.48
CA VAL A 383 11.72 -14.58 -0.12
C VAL A 383 12.02 -15.45 -1.35
N GLY A 384 11.25 -16.51 -1.49
CA GLY A 384 11.36 -17.41 -2.61
C GLY A 384 10.30 -18.51 -2.62
N ASN A 385 10.44 -19.44 -3.57
CA ASN A 385 9.62 -20.64 -3.62
C ASN A 385 10.48 -21.83 -3.16
N TYR A 386 10.40 -22.14 -1.87
CA TYR A 386 11.16 -23.21 -1.22
C TYR A 386 10.29 -24.46 -1.15
N SER A 387 10.42 -25.36 -2.14
CA SER A 387 9.73 -26.65 -2.02
C SER A 387 10.26 -27.40 -0.80
N ALA A 388 9.37 -28.12 -0.10
CA ALA A 388 9.76 -28.94 1.06
C ALA A 388 10.86 -29.97 0.76
N GLU A 389 11.00 -30.38 -0.50
CA GLU A 389 12.04 -31.29 -1.01
C GLU A 389 13.30 -30.56 -1.48
N GLY A 390 13.30 -29.21 -1.51
CA GLY A 390 14.44 -28.43 -1.97
C GLY A 390 15.56 -28.41 -0.94
N MET A 391 16.73 -28.90 -1.33
CA MET A 391 17.93 -28.92 -0.48
C MET A 391 18.80 -27.68 -0.70
N GLY A 392 19.50 -27.27 0.35
CA GLY A 392 20.57 -26.26 0.28
C GLY A 392 20.11 -24.80 0.42
N TYR A 393 18.81 -24.48 0.48
CA TYR A 393 18.37 -23.09 0.61
C TYR A 393 18.86 -22.44 1.92
N ALA A 394 18.61 -23.08 3.06
CA ALA A 394 19.09 -22.60 4.35
C ALA A 394 20.61 -22.48 4.39
N SER A 395 21.34 -23.51 3.93
CA SER A 395 22.80 -23.49 3.86
C SER A 395 23.30 -22.30 3.07
N LYS A 396 22.74 -22.00 1.89
CA LYS A 396 23.16 -20.88 1.05
C LYS A 396 22.93 -19.53 1.72
N ILE A 397 21.76 -19.35 2.39
CA ILE A 397 21.43 -18.13 3.13
C ILE A 397 22.42 -17.92 4.29
N PHE A 398 22.61 -18.94 5.14
CA PHE A 398 23.44 -18.79 6.33
C PHE A 398 24.94 -18.75 6.01
N THR A 399 25.40 -19.37 4.92
CA THR A 399 26.76 -19.18 4.42
C THR A 399 26.98 -17.74 3.93
N ALA A 400 26.00 -17.14 3.26
CA ALA A 400 26.09 -15.73 2.90
C ALA A 400 26.16 -14.79 4.11
N LEU A 401 25.48 -15.16 5.21
CA LEU A 401 25.42 -14.37 6.45
C LEU A 401 26.47 -14.77 7.51
N ASP A 402 27.51 -15.52 7.15
CA ASP A 402 28.51 -16.09 8.11
C ASP A 402 29.17 -15.05 9.01
N LYS A 403 29.30 -13.80 8.53
CA LYS A 403 29.92 -12.67 9.25
C LYS A 403 28.90 -11.73 9.92
N ILE A 404 27.61 -12.05 9.84
CA ILE A 404 26.54 -11.21 10.40
C ILE A 404 26.03 -11.86 11.70
N PRO A 405 26.10 -11.19 12.86
CA PRO A 405 25.50 -11.70 14.09
C PRO A 405 23.98 -11.80 13.96
N ILE A 406 23.46 -13.01 14.06
CA ILE A 406 22.03 -13.31 13.97
C ILE A 406 21.45 -13.48 15.37
N ARG A 407 20.39 -12.72 15.69
CA ARG A 407 19.69 -12.74 16.98
C ARG A 407 18.57 -13.78 17.04
N MET A 408 17.78 -13.89 15.97
CA MET A 408 16.68 -14.84 15.84
C MET A 408 16.63 -15.35 14.40
N ILE A 409 16.08 -16.56 14.24
CA ILE A 409 15.83 -17.18 12.93
C ILE A 409 14.38 -17.67 12.96
N SER A 410 13.61 -17.36 11.91
CA SER A 410 12.31 -17.97 11.64
C SER A 410 12.37 -18.66 10.29
N TYR A 411 12.21 -19.98 10.32
CA TYR A 411 12.21 -20.85 9.16
C TYR A 411 11.23 -22.00 9.36
N GLY A 412 10.48 -22.34 8.32
CA GLY A 412 9.52 -23.46 8.34
C GLY A 412 8.07 -23.05 8.65
N GLY A 413 7.80 -21.78 9.00
CA GLY A 413 6.43 -21.25 9.16
C GLY A 413 5.76 -20.96 7.82
N SER A 414 6.54 -20.69 6.78
CA SER A 414 6.09 -20.46 5.41
C SER A 414 7.04 -21.16 4.43
N ASN A 415 6.52 -21.63 3.29
CA ASN A 415 7.35 -22.15 2.19
C ASN A 415 7.94 -21.02 1.32
N HIS A 416 7.69 -19.77 1.68
CA HIS A 416 8.03 -18.61 0.86
C HIS A 416 9.01 -17.65 1.53
N ASN A 417 9.36 -17.86 2.81
CA ASN A 417 10.33 -17.00 3.49
C ASN A 417 11.29 -17.74 4.42
N VAL A 418 12.46 -17.15 4.60
CA VAL A 418 13.38 -17.39 5.70
C VAL A 418 13.74 -16.02 6.27
N SER A 419 13.43 -15.79 7.54
CA SER A 419 13.64 -14.51 8.19
C SER A 419 14.67 -14.60 9.30
N VAL A 420 15.57 -13.60 9.34
CA VAL A 420 16.57 -13.44 10.41
C VAL A 420 16.43 -12.08 11.05
N LEU A 421 16.64 -12.02 12.36
CA LEU A 421 16.71 -10.76 13.12
C LEU A 421 18.15 -10.41 13.38
N ILE A 422 18.53 -9.21 13.00
CA ILE A 422 19.88 -8.65 13.16
C ILE A 422 19.80 -7.25 13.75
N LYS A 423 20.94 -6.71 14.23
CA LYS A 423 21.02 -5.29 14.58
C LYS A 423 20.89 -4.42 13.34
N THR A 424 20.20 -3.27 13.45
CA THR A 424 19.95 -2.37 12.31
C THR A 424 21.24 -1.86 11.66
N GLU A 425 22.31 -1.67 12.44
CA GLU A 425 23.64 -1.30 11.91
C GLU A 425 24.22 -2.30 10.91
N GLN A 426 23.81 -3.58 10.99
CA GLN A 426 24.26 -4.67 10.10
C GLN A 426 23.41 -4.79 8.82
N LYS A 427 22.32 -4.02 8.66
CA LYS A 427 21.39 -4.14 7.55
C LYS A 427 22.07 -4.08 6.18
N LYS A 428 22.88 -3.04 5.93
CA LYS A 428 23.55 -2.87 4.63
C LYS A 428 24.49 -4.04 4.33
N ALA A 429 25.29 -4.45 5.32
CA ALA A 429 26.20 -5.59 5.19
C ALA A 429 25.45 -6.89 4.89
N ALA A 430 24.34 -7.15 5.59
CA ALA A 430 23.52 -8.34 5.38
C ALA A 430 22.87 -8.36 3.98
N LEU A 431 22.25 -7.24 3.54
CA LEU A 431 21.64 -7.14 2.21
C LEU A 431 22.67 -7.33 1.09
N THR A 432 23.87 -6.71 1.22
CA THR A 432 24.97 -6.89 0.24
C THR A 432 25.48 -8.32 0.23
N ALA A 433 25.67 -8.94 1.40
CA ALA A 433 26.15 -10.32 1.53
C ALA A 433 25.15 -11.32 0.90
N LEU A 434 23.84 -11.12 1.14
CA LEU A 434 22.78 -11.93 0.52
C LEU A 434 22.69 -11.69 -0.99
N ASN A 435 22.87 -10.47 -1.47
CA ASN A 435 22.89 -10.17 -2.90
C ASN A 435 23.98 -10.97 -3.61
N LYS A 436 25.18 -10.96 -3.06
CA LYS A 436 26.33 -11.72 -3.57
C LYS A 436 26.16 -13.22 -3.39
N GLY A 437 25.82 -13.68 -2.19
CA GLY A 437 25.83 -15.10 -1.84
C GLY A 437 24.63 -15.89 -2.35
N VAL A 438 23.48 -15.21 -2.51
CA VAL A 438 22.22 -15.87 -2.93
C VAL A 438 21.94 -15.66 -4.42
N PHE A 439 22.16 -14.44 -4.96
CA PHE A 439 21.85 -14.09 -6.35
C PHE A 439 23.08 -14.06 -7.26
N ASN A 440 24.32 -14.13 -6.73
CA ASN A 440 25.60 -14.01 -7.45
C ASN A 440 25.77 -12.63 -8.14
N LEU A 441 25.33 -11.54 -7.51
CA LEU A 441 25.34 -10.17 -8.01
C LEU A 441 26.27 -9.27 -7.22
#